data_ac79b1df1fef13cbf2fff88679550610
#
_entry.id   ac79b1df1fef13cbf2fff88679550610
#
_cell.length_a   1.000
_cell.length_b   1.000
_cell.length_c   1.000
_cell.angle_alpha   90.00
_cell.angle_beta   90.00
_cell.angle_gamma   90.00
#
_symmetry.space_group_name_H-M   'P 1'
#
loop_
_entity.id
_entity.type
_entity.pdbx_description
1 polymer ?
#
loop_
_entity_poly.entity_id
_entity_poly.type
_entity_poly.pdbx_seq_one_letter_code
_entity_poly.pdbx_strand_id
1 'polypeptide(L)'
;MRNPPPGYNTVAPYLLYEDAERAVEYLQGTFGFEERLAQPGAAGRMHHELLLGDDGLVMLGQASESFRSPRSLGIYPPVLIHFYVSNVDELHERAKAAGADVTDLETSPAGDRRFNATDLEGQVWVFAQRVS
;
A
#
# COMPACT_ATOMS: atom_id res chain seq x y z
N MET A 1 -0.29 -5.55 -29.50
CA MET A 1 0.02 -5.45 -28.07
C MET A 1 -1.24 -5.19 -27.28
N ARG A 2 -1.43 -5.92 -26.17
CA ARG A 2 -2.54 -5.67 -25.23
C ARG A 2 -2.16 -4.57 -24.25
N ASN A 3 -3.11 -3.66 -23.98
CA ASN A 3 -2.96 -2.64 -22.95
C ASN A 3 -4.26 -2.56 -22.15
N PRO A 4 -4.22 -2.78 -20.83
CA PRO A 4 -3.00 -3.11 -20.08
C PRO A 4 -2.48 -4.51 -20.39
N PRO A 5 -1.20 -4.78 -20.14
CA PRO A 5 -0.67 -6.14 -20.26
C PRO A 5 -1.40 -7.10 -19.31
N PRO A 6 -1.41 -8.41 -19.59
CA PRO A 6 -2.01 -9.37 -18.68
C PRO A 6 -1.43 -9.27 -17.28
N GLY A 7 -2.31 -9.28 -16.27
CA GLY A 7 -1.91 -9.15 -14.87
C GLY A 7 -1.74 -7.72 -14.39
N TYR A 8 -2.02 -6.74 -15.24
CA TYR A 8 -1.97 -5.31 -14.87
C TYR A 8 -3.34 -4.68 -14.98
N ASN A 9 -3.60 -3.73 -14.10
CA ASN A 9 -4.80 -2.91 -14.14
C ASN A 9 -4.55 -1.68 -15.01
N THR A 10 -5.62 -1.10 -15.56
CA THR A 10 -5.50 0.14 -16.34
C THR A 10 -4.90 1.26 -15.51
N VAL A 11 -5.27 1.32 -14.23
CA VAL A 11 -4.71 2.29 -13.29
C VAL A 11 -4.03 1.52 -12.17
N ALA A 12 -2.81 1.88 -11.86
CA ALA A 12 -2.09 1.34 -10.71
C ALA A 12 -1.42 2.49 -9.96
N PRO A 13 -1.53 2.51 -8.62
CA PRO A 13 -0.75 3.47 -7.84
C PRO A 13 0.73 3.21 -8.04
N TYR A 14 1.50 4.26 -8.17
CA TYR A 14 2.95 4.19 -8.18
C TYR A 14 3.47 5.03 -7.03
N LEU A 15 3.97 4.39 -6.00
CA LEU A 15 4.38 5.04 -4.76
C LEU A 15 5.89 5.22 -4.72
N LEU A 16 6.33 6.41 -4.37
CA LEU A 16 7.75 6.68 -4.18
C LEU A 16 8.09 6.59 -2.70
N TYR A 17 9.20 5.92 -2.41
CA TYR A 17 9.70 5.78 -1.04
C TYR A 17 11.15 6.23 -0.95
N GLU A 18 11.52 6.79 0.19
CA GLU A 18 12.92 7.11 0.48
C GLU A 18 13.74 5.83 0.59
N ASP A 19 13.13 4.76 1.13
CA ASP A 19 13.73 3.43 1.20
C ASP A 19 12.70 2.40 0.74
N ALA A 20 12.67 2.16 -0.57
CA ALA A 20 11.67 1.27 -1.18
C ALA A 20 11.81 -0.18 -0.72
N GLU A 21 13.03 -0.67 -0.55
CA GLU A 21 13.25 -2.05 -0.11
C GLU A 21 12.68 -2.28 1.29
N ARG A 22 12.91 -1.34 2.20
CA ARG A 22 12.35 -1.40 3.54
C ARG A 22 10.82 -1.30 3.52
N ALA A 23 10.27 -0.46 2.63
CA ALA A 23 8.83 -0.36 2.46
C ALA A 23 8.22 -1.67 1.99
N VAL A 24 8.86 -2.37 1.05
CA VAL A 24 8.42 -3.69 0.60
C VAL A 24 8.36 -4.67 1.77
N GLU A 25 9.41 -4.75 2.56
CA GLU A 25 9.45 -5.63 3.74
C GLU A 25 8.32 -5.29 4.72
N TYR A 26 8.11 -4.01 4.96
CA TYR A 26 7.05 -3.54 5.87
C TYR A 26 5.67 -3.95 5.35
N LEU A 27 5.39 -3.69 4.09
CA LEU A 27 4.07 -3.97 3.51
C LEU A 27 3.79 -5.47 3.46
N GLN A 28 4.78 -6.29 3.18
CA GLN A 28 4.64 -7.75 3.20
C GLN A 28 4.38 -8.26 4.61
N GLY A 29 5.19 -7.84 5.58
CA GLY A 29 5.08 -8.33 6.96
C GLY A 29 3.82 -7.83 7.67
N THR A 30 3.44 -6.58 7.41
CA THR A 30 2.34 -5.93 8.13
C THR A 30 0.98 -6.27 7.54
N PHE A 31 0.83 -6.20 6.22
CA PHE A 31 -0.47 -6.35 5.55
C PHE A 31 -0.61 -7.61 4.72
N GLY A 32 0.47 -8.34 4.51
CA GLY A 32 0.43 -9.57 3.74
C GLY A 32 0.53 -9.37 2.23
N PHE A 33 1.03 -8.23 1.78
CA PHE A 33 1.34 -8.07 0.36
C PHE A 33 2.35 -9.12 -0.09
N GLU A 34 2.28 -9.50 -1.35
CA GLU A 34 3.25 -10.40 -1.97
C GLU A 34 3.97 -9.65 -3.08
N GLU A 35 5.30 -9.65 -3.04
CA GLU A 35 6.11 -9.07 -4.11
C GLU A 35 6.10 -10.02 -5.31
N ARG A 36 5.70 -9.51 -6.47
CA ARG A 36 5.73 -10.32 -7.71
C ARG A 36 6.84 -9.90 -8.66
N LEU A 37 7.43 -8.73 -8.47
CA LEU A 37 8.49 -8.24 -9.36
C LEU A 37 9.38 -7.26 -8.60
N ALA A 38 10.68 -7.40 -8.82
CA ALA A 38 11.68 -6.43 -8.37
C ALA A 38 12.76 -6.36 -9.44
N GLN A 39 12.97 -5.17 -9.99
CA GLN A 39 13.96 -4.99 -11.05
C GLN A 39 14.41 -3.53 -11.14
N PRO A 40 15.59 -3.26 -11.73
CA PRO A 40 15.97 -1.89 -11.98
C PRO A 40 14.96 -1.19 -12.92
N GLY A 41 14.58 0.02 -12.55
CA GLY A 41 13.70 0.86 -13.34
C GLY A 41 14.41 2.07 -13.89
N ALA A 42 13.67 3.18 -14.02
CA ALA A 42 14.21 4.43 -14.55
C ALA A 42 15.40 4.91 -13.71
N ALA A 43 16.47 5.37 -14.39
CA ALA A 43 17.71 5.83 -13.77
C ALA A 43 18.37 4.77 -12.86
N GLY A 44 18.13 3.49 -13.12
CA GLY A 44 18.68 2.39 -12.34
C GLY A 44 18.11 2.22 -10.95
N ARG A 45 17.11 3.03 -10.57
CA ARG A 45 16.46 2.91 -9.27
C ARG A 45 15.48 1.74 -9.26
N MET A 46 15.43 0.99 -8.16
CA MET A 46 14.61 -0.21 -8.09
C MET A 46 13.12 0.07 -8.22
N HIS A 47 12.47 -0.78 -8.96
CA HIS A 47 11.03 -0.82 -9.20
C HIS A 47 10.50 -2.12 -8.61
N HIS A 48 9.44 -2.03 -7.83
CA HIS A 48 8.80 -3.18 -7.19
C HIS A 48 7.32 -3.22 -7.52
N GLU A 49 6.77 -4.41 -7.61
CA GLU A 49 5.32 -4.61 -7.77
C GLU A 49 4.82 -5.56 -6.70
N LEU A 50 3.79 -5.15 -5.99
CA LEU A 50 3.20 -5.93 -4.91
C LEU A 50 1.73 -6.19 -5.18
N LEU A 51 1.25 -7.35 -4.73
CA LEU A 51 -0.16 -7.74 -4.84
C LEU A 51 -0.75 -8.03 -3.48
N LEU A 52 -2.00 -7.62 -3.29
CA LEU A 52 -2.82 -8.03 -2.16
C LEU A 52 -4.20 -8.39 -2.69
N GLY A 53 -4.65 -9.63 -2.45
CA GLY A 53 -5.86 -10.14 -3.06
C GLY A 53 -5.64 -10.50 -4.54
N ASP A 54 -6.72 -10.63 -5.29
CA ASP A 54 -6.65 -11.12 -6.67
C ASP A 54 -6.13 -10.08 -7.66
N ASP A 55 -6.45 -8.81 -7.44
CA ASP A 55 -6.14 -7.75 -8.40
C ASP A 55 -5.60 -6.47 -7.74
N GLY A 56 -5.29 -6.52 -6.47
CA GLY A 56 -4.80 -5.34 -5.74
C GLY A 56 -3.34 -5.06 -5.99
N LEU A 57 -3.03 -4.44 -7.12
CA LEU A 57 -1.67 -4.14 -7.56
C LEU A 57 -1.25 -2.75 -7.12
N VAL A 58 -0.10 -2.66 -6.48
CA VAL A 58 0.60 -1.39 -6.26
C VAL A 58 2.03 -1.52 -6.76
N MET A 59 2.55 -0.42 -7.27
CA MET A 59 3.94 -0.32 -7.71
C MET A 59 4.69 0.60 -6.75
N LEU A 60 5.96 0.28 -6.49
CA LEU A 60 6.82 1.10 -5.66
C LEU A 60 8.10 1.40 -6.40
N GLY A 61 8.60 2.60 -6.23
CA GLY A 61 9.89 2.99 -6.78
C GLY A 61 10.80 3.60 -5.71
N GLN A 62 12.07 3.25 -5.78
CA GLN A 62 13.10 3.94 -5.01
C GLN A 62 13.19 5.37 -5.52
N ALA A 63 12.92 6.33 -4.66
CA ALA A 63 12.94 7.75 -5.04
C ALA A 63 14.38 8.27 -5.11
N SER A 64 14.53 9.44 -5.75
CA SER A 64 15.81 10.15 -5.77
C SER A 64 16.16 10.67 -4.37
N GLU A 65 17.43 11.04 -4.17
CA GLU A 65 17.91 11.54 -2.88
C GLU A 65 17.23 12.84 -2.44
N SER A 66 16.67 13.59 -3.39
CA SER A 66 15.97 14.85 -3.07
C SER A 66 14.53 14.64 -2.62
N PHE A 67 13.98 13.46 -2.84
CA PHE A 67 12.60 13.16 -2.44
C PHE A 67 12.48 13.09 -0.92
N ARG A 68 11.38 13.65 -0.41
CA ARG A 68 11.02 13.52 1.01
C ARG A 68 9.62 12.98 1.14
N SER A 69 9.49 11.94 1.96
CA SER A 69 8.20 11.29 2.23
C SER A 69 7.29 12.19 3.07
N PRO A 70 5.99 11.88 3.13
CA PRO A 70 5.07 12.59 4.01
C PRO A 70 5.57 12.65 5.46
N ARG A 71 6.13 11.54 5.98
CA ARG A 71 6.67 11.51 7.34
C ARG A 71 7.83 12.49 7.52
N SER A 72 8.78 12.50 6.58
CA SER A 72 9.93 13.41 6.63
C SER A 72 9.51 14.87 6.54
N LEU A 73 8.45 15.16 5.78
CA LEU A 73 7.92 16.51 5.63
C LEU A 73 6.96 16.90 6.75
N GLY A 74 6.48 15.94 7.54
CA GLY A 74 5.49 16.20 8.57
C GLY A 74 4.13 16.57 8.01
N ILE A 75 3.74 16.01 6.87
CA ILE A 75 2.46 16.31 6.22
C ILE A 75 1.61 15.04 6.07
N TYR A 76 0.31 15.26 5.94
CA TYR A 76 -0.63 14.21 5.55
C TYR A 76 -0.55 14.04 4.03
N PRO A 77 -0.50 12.79 3.51
CA PRO A 77 -0.38 12.60 2.06
C PRO A 77 -1.66 13.04 1.34
N PRO A 78 -1.54 13.60 0.11
CA PRO A 78 -2.72 14.05 -0.64
C PRO A 78 -3.50 12.91 -1.29
N VAL A 79 -2.94 11.71 -1.32
CA VAL A 79 -3.55 10.53 -1.92
C VAL A 79 -3.60 9.41 -0.89
N LEU A 80 -4.77 8.78 -0.75
CA LEU A 80 -4.93 7.59 0.08
C LEU A 80 -5.06 6.39 -0.85
N ILE A 81 -4.51 5.25 -0.45
CA ILE A 81 -4.63 4.01 -1.21
C ILE A 81 -5.72 3.18 -0.55
N HIS A 82 -6.83 3.01 -1.24
CA HIS A 82 -8.00 2.32 -0.73
C HIS A 82 -8.06 0.89 -1.30
N PHE A 83 -8.09 -0.10 -0.41
CA PHE A 83 -8.16 -1.51 -0.77
C PHE A 83 -9.42 -2.12 -0.20
N TYR A 84 -10.16 -2.86 -1.03
CA TYR A 84 -11.16 -3.80 -0.53
C TYR A 84 -10.48 -5.14 -0.25
N VAL A 85 -10.73 -5.69 0.93
CA VAL A 85 -10.17 -6.97 1.36
C VAL A 85 -11.31 -7.91 1.80
N SER A 86 -11.03 -9.21 1.80
CA SER A 86 -12.05 -10.21 2.11
C SER A 86 -12.33 -10.34 3.61
N ASN A 87 -11.38 -9.99 4.47
CA ASN A 87 -11.54 -10.07 5.93
C ASN A 87 -10.78 -8.94 6.61
N VAL A 88 -11.47 -7.81 6.77
CA VAL A 88 -10.86 -6.60 7.31
C VAL A 88 -10.51 -6.75 8.80
N ASP A 89 -11.30 -7.50 9.55
CA ASP A 89 -11.02 -7.71 10.98
C ASP A 89 -9.70 -8.46 11.19
N GLU A 90 -9.47 -9.51 10.41
CA GLU A 90 -8.23 -10.28 10.47
C GLU A 90 -7.02 -9.42 10.07
N LEU A 91 -7.17 -8.62 9.02
CA LEU A 91 -6.09 -7.73 8.58
C LEU A 91 -5.77 -6.68 9.64
N HIS A 92 -6.79 -6.11 10.26
CA HIS A 92 -6.62 -5.13 11.33
C HIS A 92 -5.86 -5.74 12.51
N GLU A 93 -6.23 -6.95 12.91
CA GLU A 93 -5.56 -7.66 14.00
C GLU A 93 -4.10 -7.95 13.66
N ARG A 94 -3.84 -8.40 12.44
CA ARG A 94 -2.48 -8.64 11.94
C ARG A 94 -1.63 -7.38 11.98
N ALA A 95 -2.17 -6.28 11.49
CA ALA A 95 -1.45 -5.01 11.44
C ALA A 95 -1.15 -4.49 12.85
N LYS A 96 -2.11 -4.59 13.76
CA LYS A 96 -1.89 -4.21 15.17
C LYS A 96 -0.81 -5.06 15.81
N ALA A 97 -0.84 -6.36 15.59
CA ALA A 97 0.15 -7.28 16.14
C ALA A 97 1.56 -6.98 15.62
N ALA A 98 1.67 -6.48 14.39
CA ALA A 98 2.94 -6.05 13.80
C ALA A 98 3.41 -4.68 14.29
N GLY A 99 2.62 -4.00 15.11
CA GLY A 99 2.97 -2.69 15.66
C GLY A 99 2.65 -1.53 14.73
N ALA A 100 1.79 -1.73 13.73
CA ALA A 100 1.44 -0.68 12.78
C ALA A 100 0.59 0.42 13.42
N ASP A 101 0.71 1.62 12.89
CA ASP A 101 -0.10 2.76 13.26
C ASP A 101 -1.46 2.66 12.56
N VAL A 102 -2.46 2.15 13.26
CA VAL A 102 -3.80 1.90 12.71
C VAL A 102 -4.87 2.59 13.55
N THR A 103 -5.95 3.00 12.87
CA THR A 103 -7.15 3.48 13.56
C THR A 103 -8.00 2.30 13.99
N ASP A 104 -9.01 2.55 14.81
CA ASP A 104 -9.99 1.54 15.17
C ASP A 104 -10.85 1.17 13.96
N LEU A 105 -11.38 -0.04 13.97
CA LEU A 105 -12.36 -0.46 12.98
C LEU A 105 -13.66 0.32 13.15
N GLU A 106 -14.19 0.81 12.04
CA GLU A 106 -15.46 1.53 11.99
C GLU A 106 -16.26 1.05 10.78
N THR A 107 -17.59 1.10 10.89
CA THR A 107 -18.47 0.84 9.75
C THR A 107 -19.02 2.17 9.27
N SER A 108 -18.77 2.50 8.01
CA SER A 108 -19.25 3.74 7.40
C SER A 108 -20.76 3.66 7.11
N PRO A 109 -21.43 4.81 6.94
CA PRO A 109 -22.85 4.81 6.55
C PRO A 109 -23.11 4.08 5.23
N ALA A 110 -22.11 4.04 4.35
CA ALA A 110 -22.20 3.33 3.06
C ALA A 110 -22.11 1.80 3.19
N GLY A 111 -21.75 1.29 4.37
CA GLY A 111 -21.68 -0.15 4.61
C GLY A 111 -20.31 -0.75 4.48
N ASP A 112 -19.26 0.06 4.54
CA ASP A 112 -17.88 -0.43 4.55
C ASP A 112 -17.35 -0.45 5.99
N ARG A 113 -16.94 -1.63 6.43
CA ARG A 113 -16.17 -1.78 7.66
C ARG A 113 -14.72 -1.58 7.33
N ARG A 114 -14.05 -0.64 7.99
CA ARG A 114 -12.73 -0.18 7.53
C ARG A 114 -11.86 0.35 8.66
N PHE A 115 -10.55 0.45 8.36
CA PHE A 115 -9.59 1.15 9.19
C PHE A 115 -8.54 1.83 8.30
N ASN A 116 -7.85 2.82 8.86
CA ASN A 116 -6.74 3.47 8.21
C ASN A 116 -5.44 3.00 8.83
N ALA A 117 -4.42 2.84 8.00
CA ALA A 117 -3.07 2.51 8.45
C ALA A 117 -2.10 3.51 7.85
N THR A 118 -1.18 4.04 8.68
CA THR A 118 -0.11 4.91 8.22
C THR A 118 1.18 4.10 8.20
N ASP A 119 1.82 4.02 7.04
CA ASP A 119 3.02 3.20 6.91
C ASP A 119 4.28 3.91 7.41
N LEU A 120 5.43 3.23 7.27
CA LEU A 120 6.70 3.70 7.82
C LEU A 120 7.16 5.04 7.26
N GLU A 121 6.68 5.43 6.08
CA GLU A 121 7.04 6.71 5.46
C GLU A 121 5.87 7.70 5.41
N GLY A 122 4.75 7.37 6.06
CA GLY A 122 3.63 8.28 6.18
C GLY A 122 2.57 8.16 5.09
N GLN A 123 2.67 7.18 4.20
CA GLN A 123 1.59 6.90 3.26
C GLN A 123 0.42 6.29 4.02
N VAL A 124 -0.78 6.76 3.74
CA VAL A 124 -2.00 6.29 4.39
C VAL A 124 -2.72 5.31 3.48
N TRP A 125 -3.08 4.16 4.06
CA TRP A 125 -3.81 3.07 3.42
C TRP A 125 -5.17 2.95 4.09
N VAL A 126 -6.20 2.73 3.31
CA VAL A 126 -7.54 2.43 3.83
C VAL A 126 -7.87 1.02 3.41
N PHE A 127 -8.11 0.16 4.39
CA PHE A 127 -8.54 -1.22 4.13
C PHE A 127 -9.99 -1.36 4.53
N ALA A 128 -10.82 -1.88 3.64
CA ALA A 128 -12.26 -1.93 3.80
C ALA A 128 -12.82 -3.27 3.34
N GLN A 129 -13.97 -3.61 3.92
CA GLN A 129 -14.78 -4.76 3.52
C GLN A 129 -16.23 -4.32 3.52
N ARG A 130 -16.91 -4.51 2.38
CA ARG A 130 -18.34 -4.23 2.31
C ARG A 130 -19.09 -5.25 3.16
N VAL A 131 -19.86 -4.79 4.14
CA VAL A 131 -20.59 -5.66 5.06
C VAL A 131 -22.10 -5.49 4.98
N SER A 132 -22.56 -4.53 4.19
CA SER A 132 -24.02 -4.35 4.01
C SER A 132 -24.41 -3.76 2.67
#